data_87a51cc628d6c47957b1fb2c1b7dc32b
#
_entry.id   87a51cc628d6c47957b1fb2c1b7dc32b
#
_cell.length_a   1.000
_cell.length_b   1.000
_cell.length_c   1.000
_cell.angle_alpha   90.00
_cell.angle_beta   90.00
_cell.angle_gamma   90.00
#
_symmetry.space_group_name_H-M   'P 1'
#
loop_
_entity.id
_entity.type
_entity.pdbx_description
1 polymer ?
#
loop_
_entity_poly.entity_id
_entity_poly.type
_entity_poly.pdbx_seq_one_letter_code
_entity_poly.pdbx_strand_id
1 'polypeptide(L)'
;MQRVKDVVGELKARGHEAYKLHRTVARPWGAYTTLEEGPGFKIKRIEVKSTGSLSLQLHHRRSEHWVVVNGRARVTRGNDVFELEANQSTYIPIETMHRLENAGADPLVLIEVQCGDYLGEDDIVRFDDKYGRARAADTAT
;
A
#
# COMPACT_ATOMS: atom_id res chain seq x y z
N MET A 1 11.24 29.08 -18.97
CA MET A 1 9.77 29.10 -18.92
C MET A 1 9.11 28.22 -19.98
N GLN A 2 9.59 28.28 -21.23
CA GLN A 2 9.09 27.41 -22.29
C GLN A 2 9.20 25.92 -21.91
N ARG A 3 10.30 25.55 -21.31
CA ARG A 3 10.58 24.19 -20.89
C ARG A 3 9.56 23.66 -19.88
N VAL A 4 9.09 24.50 -18.95
CA VAL A 4 8.08 24.12 -17.98
C VAL A 4 6.73 23.88 -18.67
N LYS A 5 6.39 24.71 -19.63
CA LYS A 5 5.16 24.55 -20.41
C LYS A 5 5.19 23.26 -21.22
N ASP A 6 6.32 22.91 -21.79
CA ASP A 6 6.47 21.69 -22.57
C ASP A 6 6.30 20.45 -21.70
N VAL A 7 6.86 20.44 -20.48
CA VAL A 7 6.71 19.34 -19.55
C VAL A 7 5.24 19.17 -19.14
N VAL A 8 4.56 20.26 -18.82
CA VAL A 8 3.14 20.22 -18.48
C VAL A 8 2.31 19.72 -19.64
N GLY A 9 2.62 20.15 -20.87
CA GLY A 9 1.95 19.71 -22.08
C GLY A 9 2.14 18.22 -22.31
N GLU A 10 3.33 17.68 -22.10
CA GLU A 10 3.60 16.25 -22.20
C GLU A 10 2.81 15.45 -21.19
N LEU A 11 2.75 15.91 -19.93
CA LEU A 11 1.98 15.25 -18.90
C LEU A 11 0.50 15.21 -19.25
N LYS A 12 -0.04 16.30 -19.82
CA LYS A 12 -1.42 16.32 -20.26
C LYS A 12 -1.66 15.42 -21.48
N ALA A 13 -0.71 15.36 -22.38
CA ALA A 13 -0.82 14.51 -23.57
C ALA A 13 -0.80 13.03 -23.19
N ARG A 14 -0.10 12.67 -22.12
CA ARG A 14 -0.07 11.33 -21.56
C ARG A 14 -1.16 11.08 -20.54
N GLY A 15 -2.09 12.04 -20.40
CA GLY A 15 -3.05 12.07 -19.32
C GLY A 15 -3.88 10.81 -19.16
N HIS A 16 -4.26 10.15 -20.22
CA HIS A 16 -5.06 8.93 -20.11
C HIS A 16 -4.35 7.81 -19.36
N GLU A 17 -3.05 7.64 -19.57
CA GLU A 17 -2.27 6.63 -18.86
C GLU A 17 -1.96 7.06 -17.44
N ALA A 18 -1.63 8.33 -17.24
CA ALA A 18 -1.40 8.89 -15.91
C ALA A 18 -2.63 8.77 -15.03
N TYR A 19 -3.83 9.00 -15.58
CA TYR A 19 -5.07 8.85 -14.83
C TYR A 19 -5.35 7.40 -14.44
N LYS A 20 -4.95 6.45 -15.25
CA LYS A 20 -5.07 5.03 -14.90
C LYS A 20 -4.20 4.69 -13.70
N LEU A 21 -2.97 5.25 -13.62
CA LEU A 21 -2.07 5.04 -12.49
C LEU A 21 -2.63 5.65 -11.22
N HIS A 22 -3.32 6.80 -11.32
CA HIS A 22 -3.89 7.48 -10.17
C HIS A 22 -5.29 6.98 -9.79
N ARG A 23 -5.67 5.82 -10.30
CA ARG A 23 -6.99 5.28 -9.98
C ARG A 23 -7.04 4.75 -8.56
N THR A 24 -8.05 5.17 -7.82
CA THR A 24 -8.31 4.72 -6.47
C THR A 24 -9.11 3.42 -6.48
N VAL A 25 -8.69 2.47 -5.69
CA VAL A 25 -9.36 1.18 -5.54
C VAL A 25 -9.92 1.07 -4.14
N ALA A 26 -11.25 0.90 -4.03
CA ALA A 26 -11.91 0.74 -2.74
C ALA A 26 -11.68 -0.68 -2.19
N ARG A 27 -11.52 -0.76 -0.88
CA ARG A 27 -11.34 -2.01 -0.14
C ARG A 27 -12.16 -1.95 1.15
N PRO A 28 -12.46 -3.08 1.79
CA PRO A 28 -13.25 -3.07 3.02
C PRO A 28 -12.65 -2.21 4.13
N TRP A 29 -11.34 -2.09 4.18
CA TRP A 29 -10.62 -1.31 5.20
C TRP A 29 -10.41 0.16 4.82
N GLY A 30 -10.70 0.57 3.59
CA GLY A 30 -10.47 1.93 3.13
C GLY A 30 -10.24 1.97 1.62
N ALA A 31 -9.07 2.48 1.19
CA ALA A 31 -8.78 2.58 -0.23
C ALA A 31 -7.28 2.70 -0.46
N TYR A 32 -6.83 2.37 -1.66
CA TYR A 32 -5.49 2.73 -2.08
C TYR A 32 -5.51 3.36 -3.47
N THR A 33 -4.53 4.22 -3.71
CA THR A 33 -4.34 4.90 -5.00
C THR A 33 -2.91 4.66 -5.47
N THR A 34 -2.75 4.11 -6.67
CA THR A 34 -1.43 3.97 -7.26
C THR A 34 -1.01 5.32 -7.82
N LEU A 35 0.07 5.87 -7.28
CA LEU A 35 0.55 7.21 -7.64
C LEU A 35 1.55 7.14 -8.79
N GLU A 36 2.39 6.12 -8.81
CA GLU A 36 3.39 5.95 -9.85
C GLU A 36 3.86 4.51 -9.86
N GLU A 37 4.27 4.02 -11.03
CA GLU A 37 4.94 2.74 -11.15
C GLU A 37 5.91 2.76 -12.31
N GLY A 38 6.95 1.96 -12.18
CA GLY A 38 7.98 1.81 -13.19
C GLY A 38 8.69 0.47 -13.01
N PRO A 39 9.78 0.24 -13.75
CA PRO A 39 10.53 -1.00 -13.61
C PRO A 39 11.04 -1.17 -12.17
N GLY A 40 10.59 -2.23 -11.50
CA GLY A 40 11.05 -2.57 -10.17
C GLY A 40 10.43 -1.79 -9.02
N PHE A 41 9.48 -0.89 -9.27
CA PHE A 41 8.84 -0.16 -8.16
C PHE A 41 7.38 0.21 -8.45
N LYS A 42 6.64 0.40 -7.36
CA LYS A 42 5.28 0.93 -7.39
C LYS A 42 5.07 1.75 -6.12
N ILE A 43 4.46 2.92 -6.26
CA ILE A 43 4.17 3.83 -5.14
C ILE A 43 2.67 3.94 -4.97
N LYS A 44 2.19 3.73 -3.74
CA LYS A 44 0.76 3.84 -3.42
C LYS A 44 0.54 4.77 -2.25
N ARG A 45 -0.58 5.49 -2.29
CA ARG A 45 -1.15 6.13 -1.12
C ARG A 45 -2.21 5.20 -0.57
N ILE A 46 -2.08 4.84 0.70
CA ILE A 46 -3.03 3.95 1.38
C ILE A 46 -3.78 4.76 2.42
N GLU A 47 -5.10 4.66 2.41
CA GLU A 47 -5.97 5.32 3.36
C GLU A 47 -6.78 4.26 4.10
N VAL A 48 -6.62 4.20 5.41
CA VAL A 48 -7.29 3.21 6.26
C VAL A 48 -8.27 3.95 7.16
N LYS A 49 -9.54 3.58 7.06
CA LYS A 49 -10.58 4.18 7.89
C LYS A 49 -10.37 3.83 9.36
N SER A 50 -10.98 4.62 10.25
CA SER A 50 -10.99 4.31 11.68
C SER A 50 -11.47 2.87 11.86
N THR A 51 -10.80 2.12 12.72
CA THR A 51 -11.02 0.68 12.97
C THR A 51 -10.70 -0.24 11.79
N GLY A 52 -10.20 0.30 10.68
CA GLY A 52 -9.81 -0.51 9.54
C GLY A 52 -8.55 -1.31 9.81
N SER A 53 -8.49 -2.51 9.24
CA SER A 53 -7.35 -3.41 9.38
C SER A 53 -7.19 -4.20 8.10
N LEU A 54 -5.98 -4.20 7.55
CA LEU A 54 -5.65 -5.06 6.44
C LEU A 54 -5.44 -6.49 6.94
N SER A 55 -5.44 -7.45 6.02
CA SER A 55 -5.16 -8.84 6.38
C SER A 55 -3.71 -9.00 6.85
N LEU A 56 -3.47 -10.02 7.66
CA LEU A 56 -2.12 -10.49 7.93
C LEU A 56 -1.66 -11.23 6.66
N GLN A 57 -0.58 -10.76 6.05
CA GLN A 57 -0.21 -11.17 4.71
C GLN A 57 1.30 -11.19 4.50
N LEU A 58 1.75 -11.84 3.44
CA LEU A 58 3.13 -11.72 2.98
C LEU A 58 3.18 -11.70 1.45
N HIS A 59 4.30 -11.22 0.93
CA HIS A 59 4.57 -11.19 -0.50
C HIS A 59 5.89 -11.90 -0.76
N HIS A 60 5.94 -12.71 -1.83
CA HIS A 60 7.14 -13.51 -2.14
C HIS A 60 8.15 -12.75 -2.97
N ARG A 61 7.73 -11.73 -3.72
CA ARG A 61 8.57 -11.10 -4.74
C ARG A 61 8.76 -9.61 -4.56
N ARG A 62 8.22 -9.03 -3.49
CA ARG A 62 8.36 -7.59 -3.23
C ARG A 62 8.61 -7.30 -1.76
N SER A 63 9.41 -6.27 -1.51
CA SER A 63 9.53 -5.62 -0.22
C SER A 63 8.75 -4.32 -0.24
N GLU A 64 8.52 -3.72 0.94
CA GLU A 64 7.75 -2.49 1.05
C GLU A 64 8.39 -1.54 2.04
N HIS A 65 8.30 -0.25 1.76
CA HIS A 65 8.62 0.81 2.69
C HIS A 65 7.35 1.58 2.99
N TRP A 66 7.04 1.78 4.24
CA TRP A 66 5.83 2.49 4.67
C TRP A 66 6.22 3.76 5.41
N VAL A 67 5.65 4.89 5.00
CA VAL A 67 5.83 6.19 5.67
C VAL A 67 4.46 6.69 6.06
N VAL A 68 4.24 6.89 7.36
CA VAL A 68 2.96 7.42 7.85
C VAL A 68 2.92 8.93 7.59
N VAL A 69 1.83 9.39 6.98
CA VAL A 69 1.61 10.81 6.67
C VAL A 69 0.64 11.43 7.64
N ASN A 70 -0.40 10.71 8.02
CA ASN A 70 -1.44 11.19 8.92
C ASN A 70 -2.00 10.03 9.73
N GLY A 71 -2.31 10.28 11.00
CA GLY A 71 -2.92 9.29 11.87
C GLY A 71 -1.88 8.44 12.58
N ARG A 72 -2.34 7.30 13.09
CA ARG A 72 -1.50 6.37 13.85
C ARG A 72 -1.69 4.96 13.32
N ALA A 73 -0.59 4.33 12.94
CA ALA A 73 -0.59 2.96 12.44
C ALA A 73 -0.18 1.99 13.52
N ARG A 74 -0.83 0.84 13.58
CA ARG A 74 -0.32 -0.32 14.28
C ARG A 74 0.22 -1.28 13.23
N VAL A 75 1.48 -1.64 13.35
CA VAL A 75 2.18 -2.48 12.39
C VAL A 75 2.54 -3.80 13.04
N THR A 76 2.16 -4.89 12.37
CA THR A 76 2.68 -6.21 12.67
C THR A 76 3.72 -6.54 11.61
N ARG A 77 4.91 -6.88 12.02
CA ARG A 77 6.01 -7.26 11.13
C ARG A 77 6.72 -8.47 11.72
N GLY A 78 6.51 -9.63 11.13
CA GLY A 78 6.98 -10.88 11.71
C GLY A 78 6.38 -11.09 13.10
N ASN A 79 7.22 -11.18 14.12
CA ASN A 79 6.78 -11.34 15.51
C ASN A 79 6.66 -10.02 16.26
N ASP A 80 6.98 -8.91 15.62
CA ASP A 80 6.97 -7.60 16.27
C ASP A 80 5.66 -6.87 15.99
N VAL A 81 5.13 -6.20 17.02
CA VAL A 81 3.98 -5.31 16.88
C VAL A 81 4.37 -3.96 17.47
N PHE A 82 4.21 -2.90 16.69
CA PHE A 82 4.58 -1.56 17.12
C PHE A 82 3.69 -0.52 16.46
N GLU A 83 3.74 0.71 16.99
CA GLU A 83 2.96 1.81 16.42
C GLU A 83 3.87 2.84 15.77
N LEU A 84 3.34 3.46 14.72
CA LEU A 84 3.99 4.56 14.01
C LEU A 84 3.05 5.75 13.96
N GLU A 85 3.62 6.93 14.20
CA GLU A 85 2.92 8.20 14.06
C GLU A 85 3.38 8.89 12.78
N ALA A 86 2.77 10.03 12.47
CA ALA A 86 3.14 10.81 11.28
C ALA A 86 4.65 11.06 11.24
N ASN A 87 5.21 10.94 10.05
CA ASN A 87 6.64 11.10 9.76
C ASN A 87 7.53 9.92 10.23
N GLN A 88 6.93 8.87 10.75
CA GLN A 88 7.66 7.64 11.08
C GLN A 88 7.48 6.61 9.96
N SER A 89 8.41 5.68 9.87
CA SER A 89 8.45 4.71 8.77
C SER A 89 8.95 3.35 9.22
N THR A 90 8.69 2.35 8.37
CA THR A 90 9.21 1.01 8.58
C THR A 90 9.47 0.32 7.24
N TYR A 91 10.34 -0.67 7.25
CA TYR A 91 10.63 -1.50 6.10
C TYR A 91 10.06 -2.90 6.33
N ILE A 92 9.37 -3.43 5.32
CA ILE A 92 8.82 -4.78 5.34
C ILE A 92 9.60 -5.62 4.33
N PRO A 93 10.46 -6.55 4.78
CA PRO A 93 11.22 -7.41 3.88
C PRO A 93 10.34 -8.38 3.09
N ILE A 94 10.89 -8.92 2.01
CA ILE A 94 10.28 -10.01 1.25
C ILE A 94 9.97 -11.17 2.20
N GLU A 95 8.84 -11.83 1.99
CA GLU A 95 8.41 -13.02 2.72
C GLU A 95 8.26 -12.82 4.23
N THR A 96 8.00 -11.59 4.65
CA THR A 96 7.76 -11.26 6.06
C THR A 96 6.28 -11.03 6.26
N MET A 97 5.69 -11.77 7.18
CA MET A 97 4.28 -11.57 7.55
C MET A 97 4.09 -10.17 8.10
N HIS A 98 3.08 -9.48 7.63
CA HIS A 98 2.83 -8.11 8.06
C HIS A 98 1.35 -7.75 8.00
N ARG A 99 0.99 -6.77 8.82
CA ARG A 99 -0.38 -6.21 8.87
C ARG A 99 -0.30 -4.73 9.18
N LEU A 100 -1.16 -3.98 8.52
CA LEU A 100 -1.37 -2.56 8.79
C LEU A 100 -2.76 -2.37 9.37
N GLU A 101 -2.84 -1.68 10.51
CA GLU A 101 -4.10 -1.36 11.17
C GLU A 101 -4.13 0.12 11.52
N ASN A 102 -5.33 0.70 11.50
CA ASN A 102 -5.52 2.06 12.01
C ASN A 102 -5.72 1.98 13.53
N ALA A 103 -4.74 2.48 14.29
CA ALA A 103 -4.75 2.47 15.74
C ALA A 103 -5.39 3.72 16.34
N GLY A 104 -5.81 4.68 15.52
CA GLY A 104 -6.37 5.94 15.97
C GLY A 104 -7.82 6.15 15.56
N ALA A 105 -8.35 7.33 15.90
CA ALA A 105 -9.70 7.73 15.53
C ALA A 105 -9.76 8.41 14.16
N ASP A 106 -8.66 9.06 13.76
CA ASP A 106 -8.58 9.76 12.48
C ASP A 106 -8.22 8.80 11.34
N PRO A 107 -8.52 9.16 10.09
CA PRO A 107 -8.06 8.37 8.96
C PRO A 107 -6.55 8.22 8.97
N LEU A 108 -6.07 7.01 8.73
CA LEU A 108 -4.66 6.74 8.58
C LEU A 108 -4.29 6.88 7.11
N VAL A 109 -3.31 7.73 6.84
CA VAL A 109 -2.78 7.90 5.48
C VAL A 109 -1.30 7.55 5.50
N LEU A 110 -0.91 6.66 4.59
CA LEU A 110 0.48 6.27 4.49
C LEU A 110 0.89 6.14 3.02
N ILE A 111 2.18 6.38 2.76
CA ILE A 111 2.77 6.17 1.46
C ILE A 111 3.56 4.86 1.51
N GLU A 112 3.28 3.99 0.56
CA GLU A 112 3.93 2.70 0.42
C GLU A 112 4.77 2.69 -0.85
N VAL A 113 6.03 2.30 -0.73
CA VAL A 113 6.90 2.07 -1.88
C VAL A 113 7.15 0.57 -1.95
N GLN A 114 6.68 -0.06 -3.03
CA GLN A 114 6.90 -1.47 -3.31
C GLN A 114 8.11 -1.61 -4.22
N CYS A 115 9.02 -2.52 -3.91
CA CYS A 115 10.21 -2.79 -4.70
C CYS A 115 10.33 -4.29 -4.94
N GLY A 116 10.56 -4.69 -6.19
CA GLY A 116 10.69 -6.10 -6.51
C GLY A 116 10.66 -6.37 -8.01
N ASP A 117 10.85 -7.62 -8.37
CA ASP A 117 10.85 -8.05 -9.77
C ASP A 117 9.44 -8.31 -10.31
N TYR A 118 8.48 -8.44 -9.42
CA TYR A 118 7.08 -8.62 -9.77
C TYR A 118 6.21 -7.90 -8.74
N LEU A 119 5.34 -7.02 -9.21
CA LEU A 119 4.52 -6.15 -8.34
C LEU A 119 3.02 -6.35 -8.54
N GLY A 120 2.61 -7.50 -9.09
CA GLY A 120 1.21 -7.84 -9.27
C GLY A 120 0.49 -8.04 -7.94
N GLU A 121 -0.78 -7.67 -7.88
CA GLU A 121 -1.58 -7.79 -6.67
C GLU A 121 -1.86 -9.24 -6.28
N ASP A 122 -1.63 -10.19 -7.18
CA ASP A 122 -1.79 -11.62 -6.92
C ASP A 122 -0.60 -12.24 -6.17
N ASP A 123 0.50 -11.50 -5.99
CA ASP A 123 1.61 -11.93 -5.15
C ASP A 123 1.29 -11.64 -3.69
N ILE A 124 0.37 -12.42 -3.13
CA ILE A 124 -0.09 -12.24 -1.76
C ILE A 124 -0.54 -13.57 -1.16
N VAL A 125 -0.14 -13.82 0.08
CA VAL A 125 -0.68 -14.90 0.90
C VAL A 125 -1.34 -14.23 2.11
N ARG A 126 -2.62 -14.48 2.30
CA ARG A 126 -3.38 -13.95 3.44
C ARG A 126 -3.53 -15.01 4.51
N PHE A 127 -3.16 -14.66 5.75
CA PHE A 127 -3.25 -15.58 6.88
C PHE A 127 -4.47 -15.33 7.74
N ASP A 128 -4.87 -14.06 7.85
CA ASP A 128 -5.97 -13.63 8.70
C ASP A 128 -6.56 -12.35 8.13
N ASP A 129 -7.86 -12.34 7.91
CA ASP A 129 -8.55 -11.19 7.31
C ASP A 129 -9.94 -11.08 7.94
N LYS A 130 -10.16 -10.05 8.76
CA LYS A 130 -11.44 -9.84 9.41
C LYS A 130 -12.60 -9.62 8.45
N TYR A 131 -12.32 -9.35 7.17
CA TYR A 131 -13.32 -9.18 6.13
C TYR A 131 -13.60 -10.46 5.34
N GLY A 132 -12.98 -11.58 5.75
CA GLY A 132 -13.29 -12.90 5.20
C GLY A 132 -12.55 -13.31 3.93
N ARG A 133 -11.68 -12.48 3.38
CA ARG A 133 -10.97 -12.79 2.13
C ARG A 133 -9.92 -13.89 2.29
N ALA A 134 -9.31 -14.01 3.47
CA ALA A 134 -8.29 -15.03 3.75
C ALA A 134 -8.85 -16.45 3.65
N ARG A 135 -10.14 -16.61 3.92
CA ARG A 135 -10.82 -17.89 3.88
C ARG A 135 -10.72 -18.60 2.54
N ALA A 136 -10.85 -17.84 1.45
CA ALA A 136 -10.75 -18.42 0.11
C ALA A 136 -9.34 -18.90 -0.18
N ALA A 137 -8.33 -18.16 0.28
CA ALA A 137 -6.93 -18.54 0.10
C ALA A 137 -6.59 -19.79 0.91
N ASP A 138 -7.07 -19.86 2.16
CA ASP A 138 -6.82 -21.00 3.03
C ASP A 138 -7.45 -22.27 2.50
N THR A 139 -8.63 -22.17 1.92
CA THR A 139 -9.31 -23.34 1.36
C THR A 139 -8.67 -23.82 0.07
N ALA A 140 -7.88 -22.98 -0.60
CA ALA A 140 -7.18 -23.34 -1.81
C ALA A 140 -5.88 -24.11 -1.54
N THR A 141 -5.41 -24.10 -0.31
CA THR A 141 -4.21 -24.82 0.09
C THR A 141 -4.55 -26.11 0.82
#